data_fd7d59f07376ce2b0cd9306df4431a0f
#
_entry.id   fd7d59f07376ce2b0cd9306df4431a0f
#
_cell.length_a   1.000
_cell.length_b   1.000
_cell.length_c   1.000
_cell.angle_alpha   90.00
_cell.angle_beta   90.00
_cell.angle_gamma   90.00
#
_symmetry.space_group_name_H-M   'P 1'
#
loop_
_entity.id
_entity.type
_entity.pdbx_description
1 polymer ?
#
loop_
_entity_poly.entity_id
_entity_poly.type
_entity_poly.pdbx_seq_one_letter_code
_entity_poly.pdbx_strand_id
1 'polypeptide(L)'
;MREILILGRGGQGAQTAGNQLARAFFAEGSYVQTFATYGGARRGTPVTSAIRIDNQPIRLRCDIERPSAMLCFDDTLLDETFLGRVDKETLIVVNSRRPIEAYAAMGDYRITPVDGREIARLNDMGKVVNSALLGAFAAVIEQPDLETLCGVIGDTAPVKQQQNIAACRQAYAQVRSPSE
;
A
#
# COMPACT_ATOMS: atom_id res chain seq x y z
N MET A 1 2.60 10.62 15.25
CA MET A 1 1.50 10.13 14.39
C MET A 1 2.04 9.89 12.98
N ARG A 2 1.73 8.75 12.38
CA ARG A 2 2.05 8.41 10.97
C ARG A 2 0.76 8.47 10.15
N GLU A 3 0.82 9.06 8.97
CA GLU A 3 -0.30 9.18 8.04
C GLU A 3 0.02 8.51 6.72
N ILE A 4 -0.85 7.62 6.26
CA ILE A 4 -0.67 6.79 5.07
C ILE A 4 -1.86 6.96 4.15
N LEU A 5 -1.62 7.09 2.84
CA LEU A 5 -2.63 7.03 1.80
C LEU A 5 -2.42 5.80 0.91
N ILE A 6 -3.49 5.09 0.61
CA ILE A 6 -3.51 4.01 -0.38
C ILE A 6 -4.42 4.44 -1.52
N LEU A 7 -3.83 4.55 -2.70
CA LEU A 7 -4.51 4.98 -3.92
C LEU A 7 -4.80 3.78 -4.81
N GLY A 8 -5.97 3.76 -5.38
CA GLY A 8 -6.35 2.75 -6.36
C GLY A 8 -7.59 3.15 -7.15
N ARG A 9 -8.02 2.30 -8.06
CA ARG A 9 -9.30 2.44 -8.74
C ARG A 9 -10.32 1.49 -8.14
N GLY A 10 -11.57 1.87 -8.19
CA GLY A 10 -12.68 1.02 -7.72
C GLY A 10 -12.59 -0.40 -8.29
N GLY A 11 -12.54 -1.40 -7.40
CA GLY A 11 -12.37 -2.82 -7.73
C GLY A 11 -10.92 -3.34 -7.71
N GLN A 12 -9.90 -2.51 -7.48
CA GLN A 12 -8.50 -2.95 -7.35
C GLN A 12 -8.14 -3.43 -5.93
N GLY A 13 -8.99 -3.17 -4.93
CA GLY A 13 -8.77 -3.64 -3.56
C GLY A 13 -7.98 -2.68 -2.65
N ALA A 14 -7.84 -1.40 -3.01
CA ALA A 14 -7.15 -0.42 -2.19
C ALA A 14 -7.76 -0.29 -0.77
N GLN A 15 -9.09 -0.33 -0.65
CA GLN A 15 -9.77 -0.32 0.64
C GLN A 15 -9.51 -1.59 1.46
N THR A 16 -9.50 -2.75 0.81
CA THR A 16 -9.16 -4.03 1.47
C THR A 16 -7.75 -3.99 2.01
N ALA A 17 -6.80 -3.51 1.22
CA ALA A 17 -5.41 -3.34 1.64
C ALA A 17 -5.29 -2.37 2.83
N GLY A 18 -6.01 -1.25 2.78
CA GLY A 18 -6.06 -0.30 3.90
C GLY A 18 -6.56 -0.93 5.19
N ASN A 19 -7.64 -1.71 5.12
CA ASN A 19 -8.17 -2.40 6.28
C ASN A 19 -7.23 -3.48 6.82
N GLN A 20 -6.54 -4.23 5.95
CA GLN A 20 -5.54 -5.22 6.35
C GLN A 20 -4.35 -4.56 7.04
N LEU A 21 -3.82 -3.49 6.46
CA LEU A 21 -2.71 -2.74 7.03
C LEU A 21 -3.08 -2.14 8.39
N ALA A 22 -4.27 -1.54 8.50
CA ALA A 22 -4.79 -0.99 9.75
C ALA A 22 -4.91 -2.05 10.85
N ARG A 23 -5.41 -3.25 10.51
CA ARG A 23 -5.50 -4.39 11.45
C ARG A 23 -4.14 -4.86 11.92
N ALA A 24 -3.13 -4.89 11.03
CA ALA A 24 -1.78 -5.28 11.39
C ALA A 24 -1.15 -4.30 12.40
N PHE A 25 -1.26 -2.99 12.17
CA PHE A 25 -0.81 -1.99 13.13
C PHE A 25 -1.57 -2.05 14.46
N PHE A 26 -2.87 -2.31 14.42
CA PHE A 26 -3.66 -2.50 15.63
C PHE A 26 -3.22 -3.74 16.41
N ALA A 27 -2.90 -4.84 15.74
CA ALA A 27 -2.39 -6.05 16.36
C ALA A 27 -1.03 -5.82 17.07
N GLU A 28 -0.24 -4.86 16.60
CA GLU A 28 1.00 -4.40 17.24
C GLU A 28 0.79 -3.39 18.38
N GLY A 29 -0.46 -3.14 18.78
CA GLY A 29 -0.80 -2.28 19.89
C GLY A 29 -0.90 -0.78 19.57
N SER A 30 -0.86 -0.41 18.28
CA SER A 30 -1.06 0.98 17.87
C SER A 30 -2.53 1.39 17.92
N TYR A 31 -2.80 2.67 18.19
CA TYR A 31 -4.09 3.26 17.88
C TYR A 31 -4.18 3.55 16.38
N VAL A 32 -5.26 3.10 15.76
CA VAL A 32 -5.45 3.20 14.31
C VAL A 32 -6.80 3.84 13.97
N GLN A 33 -6.79 4.75 13.02
CA GLN A 33 -7.98 5.32 12.40
C GLN A 33 -7.89 5.06 10.90
N THR A 34 -8.95 4.51 10.30
CA THR A 34 -9.04 4.30 8.86
C THR A 34 -10.34 4.84 8.31
N PHE A 35 -10.28 5.44 7.14
CA PHE A 35 -11.44 5.93 6.40
C PHE A 35 -11.15 5.89 4.91
N ALA A 36 -12.21 5.91 4.09
CA ALA A 36 -12.07 5.89 2.64
C ALA A 36 -12.80 7.07 2.00
N THR A 37 -12.19 7.62 0.97
CA THR A 37 -12.80 8.62 0.10
C THR A 37 -12.98 8.03 -1.29
N TYR A 38 -14.19 8.15 -1.82
CA TYR A 38 -14.55 7.65 -3.14
C TYR A 38 -14.79 8.83 -4.07
N GLY A 39 -14.08 8.87 -5.18
CA GLY A 39 -14.24 9.89 -6.23
C GLY A 39 -15.52 9.73 -7.08
N GLY A 40 -16.49 8.96 -6.59
CA GLY A 40 -17.74 8.60 -7.25
C GLY A 40 -18.03 7.12 -7.08
N ALA A 41 -19.32 6.73 -7.08
CA ALA A 41 -19.75 5.35 -6.82
C ALA A 41 -19.62 4.42 -8.05
N ARG A 42 -18.61 4.61 -8.91
CA ARG A 42 -18.44 3.83 -10.14
C ARG A 42 -17.16 3.01 -10.13
N ARG A 43 -17.21 1.81 -10.71
CA ARG A 43 -16.05 0.97 -10.94
C ARG A 43 -15.02 1.72 -11.80
N GLY A 44 -13.73 1.68 -11.40
CA GLY A 44 -12.64 2.34 -12.11
C GLY A 44 -12.37 3.80 -11.71
N THR A 45 -13.26 4.44 -10.91
CA THR A 45 -12.97 5.78 -10.37
C THR A 45 -11.90 5.71 -9.28
N PRO A 46 -11.11 6.78 -9.07
CA PRO A 46 -10.13 6.84 -7.99
C PRO A 46 -10.77 6.60 -6.63
N VAL A 47 -10.10 5.80 -5.81
CA VAL A 47 -10.44 5.50 -4.42
C VAL A 47 -9.21 5.74 -3.58
N THR A 48 -9.36 6.45 -2.48
CA THR A 48 -8.30 6.64 -1.49
C THR A 48 -8.71 5.98 -0.18
N SER A 49 -7.87 5.09 0.34
CA SER A 49 -7.96 4.62 1.71
C SER A 49 -6.92 5.37 2.54
N ALA A 50 -7.35 5.99 3.63
CA ALA A 50 -6.52 6.79 4.51
C ALA A 50 -6.37 6.09 5.86
N ILE A 51 -5.15 6.09 6.41
CA ILE A 51 -4.82 5.43 7.68
C ILE A 51 -4.00 6.40 8.52
N ARG A 52 -4.39 6.58 9.78
CA ARG A 52 -3.59 7.22 10.82
C ARG A 52 -3.18 6.19 11.86
N ILE A 53 -1.92 6.25 12.28
CA ILE A 53 -1.34 5.35 13.27
C ILE A 53 -0.63 6.20 14.32
N ASP A 54 -0.90 5.92 15.60
CA ASP A 54 -0.26 6.61 16.72
C ASP A 54 -0.12 5.67 17.93
N ASN A 55 0.74 6.04 18.87
CA ASN A 55 0.84 5.40 20.19
C ASN A 55 -0.17 5.98 21.21
N GLN A 56 -0.98 6.95 20.79
CA GLN A 56 -2.04 7.59 21.59
C GLN A 56 -3.37 7.63 20.84
N PRO A 57 -4.52 7.77 21.54
CA PRO A 57 -5.83 7.86 20.91
C PRO A 57 -5.93 8.99 19.89
N ILE A 58 -6.32 8.66 18.66
CA ILE A 58 -6.43 9.60 17.54
C ILE A 58 -7.78 10.31 17.58
N ARG A 59 -7.78 11.65 17.68
CA ARG A 59 -8.99 12.46 17.73
C ARG A 59 -9.24 13.30 16.48
N LEU A 60 -8.30 13.30 15.51
CA LEU A 60 -8.44 14.05 14.27
C LEU A 60 -9.58 13.54 13.41
N ARG A 61 -10.28 14.46 12.72
CA ARG A 61 -11.40 14.16 11.82
C ARG A 61 -11.24 14.79 10.43
N CYS A 62 -10.09 15.44 10.16
CA CYS A 62 -9.77 16.04 8.86
C CYS A 62 -9.20 15.00 7.90
N ASP A 63 -9.11 15.34 6.62
CA ASP A 63 -8.41 14.56 5.63
C ASP A 63 -6.89 14.57 5.87
N ILE A 64 -6.19 13.59 5.28
CA ILE A 64 -4.72 13.56 5.26
C ILE A 64 -4.26 14.41 4.09
N GLU A 65 -3.59 15.52 4.38
CA GLU A 65 -3.09 16.43 3.36
C GLU A 65 -1.66 16.08 2.93
N ARG A 66 -0.81 15.66 3.88
CA ARG A 66 0.60 15.34 3.64
C ARG A 66 0.94 13.98 4.25
N PRO A 67 0.75 12.89 3.52
CA PRO A 67 1.05 11.56 4.03
C PRO A 67 2.56 11.35 4.18
N SER A 68 2.97 10.62 5.20
CA SER A 68 4.36 10.16 5.36
C SER A 68 4.71 9.00 4.42
N ALA A 69 3.70 8.25 3.99
CA ALA A 69 3.87 7.16 3.03
C ALA A 69 2.62 6.98 2.15
N MET A 70 2.83 6.50 0.93
CA MET A 70 1.78 6.21 -0.04
C MET A 70 1.98 4.84 -0.69
N LEU A 71 0.88 4.11 -0.86
CA LEU A 71 0.82 2.90 -1.67
C LEU A 71 -0.11 3.15 -2.86
N CYS A 72 0.39 3.04 -4.08
CA CYS A 72 -0.36 3.28 -5.30
C CYS A 72 -0.57 1.98 -6.10
N PHE A 73 -1.82 1.57 -6.28
CA PHE A 73 -2.20 0.36 -7.01
C PHE A 73 -2.14 0.49 -8.53
N ASP A 74 -2.07 1.72 -9.02
CA ASP A 74 -2.14 2.03 -10.45
C ASP A 74 -1.27 3.26 -10.74
N ASP A 75 -0.18 3.08 -11.45
CA ASP A 75 0.81 4.13 -11.72
C ASP A 75 0.24 5.32 -12.52
N THR A 76 -0.88 5.13 -13.21
CA THR A 76 -1.59 6.22 -13.88
C THR A 76 -2.28 7.20 -12.93
N LEU A 77 -2.31 6.90 -11.63
CA LEU A 77 -2.81 7.79 -10.57
C LEU A 77 -1.72 8.69 -9.98
N LEU A 78 -0.44 8.45 -10.30
CA LEU A 78 0.66 9.32 -9.90
C LEU A 78 0.76 10.51 -10.86
N ASP A 79 -0.23 11.38 -10.81
CA ASP A 79 -0.26 12.62 -11.55
C ASP A 79 0.16 13.82 -10.68
N GLU A 80 0.22 15.01 -11.28
CA GLU A 80 0.59 16.25 -10.59
C GLU A 80 -0.31 16.56 -9.38
N THR A 81 -1.59 16.17 -9.43
CA THR A 81 -2.55 16.39 -8.34
C THR A 81 -2.17 15.57 -7.10
N PHE A 82 -1.81 14.31 -7.30
CA PHE A 82 -1.37 13.44 -6.21
C PHE A 82 0.04 13.76 -5.74
N LEU A 83 0.96 14.03 -6.66
CA LEU A 83 2.33 14.43 -6.32
C LEU A 83 2.38 15.77 -5.58
N GLY A 84 1.44 16.66 -5.84
CA GLY A 84 1.31 17.91 -5.08
C GLY A 84 0.93 17.72 -3.59
N ARG A 85 0.51 16.51 -3.19
CA ARG A 85 0.18 16.16 -1.79
C ARG A 85 1.33 15.48 -1.05
N VAL A 86 2.44 15.24 -1.71
CA VAL A 86 3.61 14.58 -1.12
C VAL A 86 4.80 15.52 -1.12
N ASP A 87 5.69 15.31 -0.19
CA ASP A 87 7.00 15.95 -0.17
C ASP A 87 8.11 14.93 -0.49
N LYS A 88 9.36 15.39 -0.50
CA LYS A 88 10.53 14.57 -0.85
C LYS A 88 10.77 13.41 0.11
N GLU A 89 10.29 13.52 1.34
CA GLU A 89 10.47 12.51 2.39
C GLU A 89 9.36 11.44 2.36
N THR A 90 8.27 11.68 1.62
CA THR A 90 7.18 10.72 1.50
C THR A 90 7.66 9.45 0.80
N LEU A 91 7.48 8.31 1.46
CA LEU A 91 7.80 7.00 0.90
C LEU A 91 6.67 6.54 -0.02
N ILE A 92 6.95 6.30 -1.30
CA ILE A 92 5.94 5.93 -2.29
C ILE A 92 6.24 4.53 -2.84
N VAL A 93 5.32 3.60 -2.66
CA VAL A 93 5.34 2.31 -3.37
C VAL A 93 4.29 2.34 -4.47
N VAL A 94 4.67 1.95 -5.68
CA VAL A 94 3.77 1.95 -6.83
C VAL A 94 3.75 0.59 -7.52
N ASN A 95 2.56 0.09 -7.82
CA ASN A 95 2.38 -1.10 -8.65
C ASN A 95 2.68 -0.78 -10.10
N SER A 96 3.85 -1.11 -10.57
CA SER A 96 4.29 -0.82 -11.93
C SER A 96 5.40 -1.78 -12.39
N ARG A 97 5.43 -2.03 -13.70
CA ARG A 97 6.53 -2.72 -14.39
C ARG A 97 7.63 -1.78 -14.87
N ARG A 98 7.39 -0.48 -14.76
CA ARG A 98 8.35 0.53 -15.19
C ARG A 98 9.51 0.55 -14.20
N PRO A 99 10.76 0.64 -14.69
CA PRO A 99 11.92 0.77 -13.82
C PRO A 99 11.92 2.14 -13.11
N ILE A 100 12.71 2.27 -12.06
CA ILE A 100 12.73 3.49 -11.24
C ILE A 100 13.10 4.74 -12.05
N GLU A 101 13.97 4.60 -13.03
CA GLU A 101 14.42 5.68 -13.92
C GLU A 101 13.25 6.32 -14.68
N ALA A 102 12.19 5.58 -14.94
CA ALA A 102 10.99 6.10 -15.60
C ALA A 102 10.22 7.13 -14.77
N TYR A 103 10.53 7.24 -13.47
CA TYR A 103 9.92 8.21 -12.56
C TYR A 103 10.81 9.44 -12.33
N ALA A 104 12.05 9.46 -12.81
CA ALA A 104 12.98 10.57 -12.64
C ALA A 104 12.43 11.91 -13.17
N ALA A 105 11.65 11.87 -14.25
CA ALA A 105 11.02 13.07 -14.84
C ALA A 105 9.91 13.67 -13.96
N MET A 106 9.38 12.93 -12.97
CA MET A 106 8.34 13.42 -12.06
C MET A 106 8.89 14.30 -10.93
N GLY A 107 10.19 14.25 -10.69
CA GLY A 107 10.87 15.00 -9.64
C GLY A 107 11.64 14.08 -8.70
N ASP A 108 12.25 14.69 -7.67
CA ASP A 108 13.05 14.00 -6.66
C ASP A 108 12.15 13.41 -5.56
N TYR A 109 11.40 12.35 -5.90
CA TYR A 109 10.53 11.61 -5.00
C TYR A 109 11.10 10.24 -4.65
N ARG A 110 10.81 9.74 -3.44
CA ARG A 110 11.24 8.42 -2.97
C ARG A 110 10.27 7.33 -3.45
N ILE A 111 10.33 7.01 -4.74
CA ILE A 111 9.43 6.04 -5.39
C ILE A 111 10.10 4.66 -5.45
N THR A 112 9.36 3.63 -5.05
CA THR A 112 9.74 2.22 -5.18
C THR A 112 8.72 1.53 -6.08
N PRO A 113 9.02 1.28 -7.37
CA PRO A 113 8.16 0.50 -8.25
C PRO A 113 8.24 -0.98 -7.91
N VAL A 114 7.10 -1.65 -7.94
CA VAL A 114 6.98 -3.10 -7.69
C VAL A 114 6.02 -3.70 -8.70
N ASP A 115 6.44 -4.75 -9.42
CA ASP A 115 5.52 -5.50 -10.28
C ASP A 115 4.67 -6.48 -9.46
N GLY A 116 3.65 -5.95 -8.80
CA GLY A 116 2.69 -6.73 -8.02
C GLY A 116 1.91 -7.73 -8.88
N ARG A 117 1.77 -7.48 -10.20
CA ARG A 117 1.10 -8.40 -11.12
C ARG A 117 1.95 -9.64 -11.39
N GLU A 118 3.24 -9.48 -11.57
CA GLU A 118 4.15 -10.61 -11.75
C GLU A 118 4.25 -11.44 -10.48
N ILE A 119 4.37 -10.82 -9.31
CA ILE A 119 4.35 -11.52 -8.03
C ILE A 119 3.04 -12.29 -7.83
N ALA A 120 1.90 -11.68 -8.16
CA ALA A 120 0.59 -12.32 -8.09
C ALA A 120 0.51 -13.54 -9.05
N ARG A 121 1.05 -13.42 -10.26
CA ARG A 121 1.11 -14.51 -11.24
C ARG A 121 1.95 -15.68 -10.72
N LEU A 122 3.13 -15.41 -10.17
CA LEU A 122 4.04 -16.42 -9.63
C LEU A 122 3.46 -17.18 -8.44
N ASN A 123 2.54 -16.54 -7.69
CA ASN A 123 1.86 -17.13 -6.53
C ASN A 123 0.43 -17.60 -6.84
N ASP A 124 0.07 -17.78 -8.10
CA ASP A 124 -1.27 -18.24 -8.51
C ASP A 124 -2.43 -17.36 -7.98
N MET A 125 -2.18 -16.05 -7.83
CA MET A 125 -3.15 -15.08 -7.34
C MET A 125 -4.01 -14.45 -8.45
N GLY A 126 -3.72 -14.75 -9.71
CA GLY A 126 -4.40 -14.17 -10.86
C GLY A 126 -4.20 -12.65 -10.94
N LYS A 127 -5.29 -11.89 -10.78
CA LYS A 127 -5.27 -10.41 -10.86
C LYS A 127 -5.18 -9.72 -9.49
N VAL A 128 -5.16 -10.48 -8.39
CA VAL A 128 -5.19 -9.94 -7.03
C VAL A 128 -3.77 -9.58 -6.59
N VAL A 129 -3.46 -8.30 -6.49
CA VAL A 129 -2.12 -7.78 -6.18
C VAL A 129 -1.97 -7.28 -4.73
N ASN A 130 -3.06 -7.25 -3.97
CA ASN A 130 -3.12 -6.63 -2.64
C ASN A 130 -2.00 -7.09 -1.72
N SER A 131 -1.86 -8.40 -1.54
CA SER A 131 -0.93 -8.98 -0.58
C SER A 131 0.53 -8.75 -0.98
N ALA A 132 0.84 -8.82 -2.29
CA ALA A 132 2.16 -8.47 -2.81
C ALA A 132 2.49 -6.99 -2.52
N LEU A 133 1.56 -6.09 -2.83
CA LEU A 133 1.78 -4.66 -2.61
C LEU A 133 1.89 -4.30 -1.13
N LEU A 134 1.13 -4.96 -0.26
CA LEU A 134 1.25 -4.77 1.19
C LEU A 134 2.59 -5.26 1.72
N GLY A 135 3.10 -6.40 1.24
CA GLY A 135 4.42 -6.90 1.61
C GLY A 135 5.54 -5.95 1.20
N ALA A 136 5.51 -5.48 -0.07
CA ALA A 136 6.46 -4.47 -0.55
C ALA A 136 6.38 -3.16 0.26
N PHE A 137 5.17 -2.71 0.56
CA PHE A 137 4.94 -1.49 1.31
C PHE A 137 5.47 -1.60 2.75
N ALA A 138 5.19 -2.71 3.44
CA ALA A 138 5.71 -2.97 4.77
C ALA A 138 7.25 -2.99 4.80
N ALA A 139 7.88 -3.53 3.75
CA ALA A 139 9.34 -3.51 3.61
C ALA A 139 9.92 -2.09 3.47
N VAL A 140 9.25 -1.21 2.71
CA VAL A 140 9.67 0.18 2.49
C VAL A 140 9.49 1.03 3.74
N ILE A 141 8.35 0.92 4.41
CA ILE A 141 8.06 1.72 5.62
C ILE A 141 8.57 1.06 6.92
N GLU A 142 9.13 -0.15 6.81
CA GLU A 142 9.69 -0.97 7.91
C GLU A 142 8.68 -1.34 9.01
N GLN A 143 7.42 -1.28 8.70
CA GLN A 143 6.27 -1.61 9.57
C GLN A 143 5.02 -1.91 8.72
N PRO A 144 4.03 -2.68 9.25
CA PRO A 144 4.14 -3.50 10.46
C PRO A 144 5.12 -4.66 10.28
N ASP A 145 5.38 -5.42 11.32
CA ASP A 145 6.15 -6.66 11.23
C ASP A 145 5.56 -7.62 10.20
N LEU A 146 6.45 -8.28 9.44
CA LEU A 146 6.03 -9.15 8.33
C LEU A 146 5.14 -10.30 8.80
N GLU A 147 5.44 -10.91 9.94
CA GLU A 147 4.66 -12.06 10.45
C GLU A 147 3.27 -11.61 10.91
N THR A 148 3.19 -10.44 11.57
CA THR A 148 1.91 -9.82 11.95
C THR A 148 1.07 -9.53 10.71
N LEU A 149 1.66 -8.94 9.68
CA LEU A 149 0.97 -8.65 8.41
C LEU A 149 0.50 -9.94 7.70
N CYS A 150 1.36 -10.96 7.63
CA CYS A 150 1.03 -12.26 7.05
C CYS A 150 -0.10 -12.96 7.80
N GLY A 151 -0.12 -12.88 9.13
CA GLY A 151 -1.21 -13.39 9.96
C GLY A 151 -2.55 -12.72 9.60
N VAL A 152 -2.58 -11.40 9.57
CA VAL A 152 -3.79 -10.64 9.20
C VAL A 152 -4.24 -10.96 7.77
N ILE A 153 -3.32 -11.06 6.81
CA ILE A 153 -3.63 -11.45 5.44
C ILE A 153 -4.25 -12.86 5.40
N GLY A 154 -3.67 -13.82 6.10
CA GLY A 154 -4.19 -15.19 6.19
C GLY A 154 -5.60 -15.24 6.76
N ASP A 155 -5.86 -14.50 7.83
CA ASP A 155 -7.17 -14.46 8.51
C ASP A 155 -8.26 -13.74 7.69
N THR A 156 -7.86 -12.79 6.84
CA THR A 156 -8.81 -11.92 6.11
C THR A 156 -8.96 -12.26 4.63
N ALA A 157 -8.07 -13.08 4.06
CA ALA A 157 -8.18 -13.50 2.68
C ALA A 157 -9.36 -14.48 2.51
N PRO A 158 -10.36 -14.17 1.64
CA PRO A 158 -11.53 -15.01 1.47
C PRO A 158 -11.20 -16.34 0.78
N VAL A 159 -10.13 -16.37 0.01
CA VAL A 159 -9.64 -17.55 -0.72
C VAL A 159 -8.12 -17.50 -0.84
N LYS A 160 -7.48 -18.65 -1.12
CA LYS A 160 -6.03 -18.72 -1.41
C LYS A 160 -5.15 -18.08 -0.32
N GLN A 161 -5.44 -18.37 0.94
CA GLN A 161 -4.73 -17.77 2.09
C GLN A 161 -3.21 -17.94 2.00
N GLN A 162 -2.75 -19.17 1.72
CA GLN A 162 -1.31 -19.48 1.62
C GLN A 162 -0.63 -18.74 0.46
N GLN A 163 -1.31 -18.62 -0.69
CA GLN A 163 -0.81 -17.88 -1.84
C GLN A 163 -0.72 -16.37 -1.55
N ASN A 164 -1.71 -15.83 -0.82
CA ASN A 164 -1.67 -14.43 -0.36
C ASN A 164 -0.47 -14.17 0.56
N ILE A 165 -0.22 -15.07 1.52
CA ILE A 165 0.92 -14.97 2.43
C ILE A 165 2.23 -15.10 1.65
N ALA A 166 2.34 -16.07 0.74
CA ALA A 166 3.53 -16.25 -0.08
C ALA A 166 3.84 -15.02 -0.95
N ALA A 167 2.83 -14.43 -1.58
CA ALA A 167 2.97 -13.20 -2.37
C ALA A 167 3.44 -12.00 -1.50
N CYS A 168 2.92 -11.88 -0.29
CA CYS A 168 3.35 -10.86 0.67
C CYS A 168 4.83 -11.02 1.04
N ARG A 169 5.24 -12.21 1.44
CA ARG A 169 6.64 -12.53 1.80
C ARG A 169 7.59 -12.32 0.63
N GLN A 170 7.22 -12.78 -0.57
CA GLN A 170 8.05 -12.62 -1.77
C GLN A 170 8.30 -11.13 -2.07
N ALA A 171 7.24 -10.32 -2.08
CA ALA A 171 7.36 -8.89 -2.35
C ALA A 171 8.20 -8.16 -1.29
N TYR A 172 8.00 -8.51 -0.01
CA TYR A 172 8.81 -7.98 1.09
C TYR A 172 10.30 -8.28 0.91
N ALA A 173 10.63 -9.55 0.60
CA ALA A 173 12.02 -9.98 0.38
C ALA A 173 12.66 -9.27 -0.83
N GLN A 174 11.94 -9.12 -1.94
CA GLN A 174 12.45 -8.42 -3.13
C GLN A 174 12.81 -6.96 -2.86
N VAL A 175 12.03 -6.27 -2.02
CA VAL A 175 12.32 -4.87 -1.66
C VAL A 175 13.49 -4.77 -0.69
N ARG A 176 13.62 -5.70 0.25
CA ARG A 176 14.71 -5.69 1.27
C ARG A 176 16.05 -6.18 0.72
N SER A 177 16.03 -6.98 -0.34
CA SER A 177 17.22 -7.50 -1.01
C SER A 177 17.03 -7.32 -2.51
N PRO A 178 17.15 -6.09 -3.04
CA PRO A 178 17.08 -5.88 -4.48
C PRO A 178 18.17 -6.71 -5.15
N SER A 179 17.79 -7.52 -6.15
CA SER A 179 18.75 -8.24 -6.98
C SER A 179 19.68 -7.24 -7.64
N GLU A 180 21.00 -7.45 -7.50
CA GLU A 180 22.02 -6.69 -8.20
C GLU A 180 21.86 -6.78 -9.73
#